data_17fe10e2db6b1424ddf6e58ac8a424b6
#
_entry.id   17fe10e2db6b1424ddf6e58ac8a424b6
#
_cell.length_a   1.000
_cell.length_b   1.000
_cell.length_c   1.000
_cell.angle_alpha   90.00
_cell.angle_beta   90.00
_cell.angle_gamma   90.00
#
_symmetry.space_group_name_H-M   'P 1'
#
loop_
_entity.id
_entity.type
_entity.pdbx_description
1 polymer ?
#
loop_
_entity_poly.entity_id
_entity_poly.type
_entity_poly.pdbx_seq_one_letter_code
_entity_poly.pdbx_strand_id
1 'polypeptide(L)'
;MSLTEQGFERPRLPEIKSDYDQRFTDALGPVNTNADAVVGQIIGIFAAALDDAYEALQNTYDSMYPFSAEGTSLDGAVSFVGLTRLAAAPTTVTAMCYGAESTLIPAGAIARALDNRQYVTTADTVISRSSTGHAEIEILTVSNAANYQVIAGGVSVVYTSGASATADEIAAGLAALFNPANFKASAANGVLTMKSFDLYSDFTLTVDSKLSIRLLGTPVVFTALEMGAFALPVGSLDRIDSSILGWDAVNNLVAGDIGRAVETDEELRERHANSVRVTGAATAQAIRSRILAEVDSVSYVAIYENRTNVIDANNLPSHSFETVVSGGSDQAVADKLFEVKPAGIETYGNTSVQVLDENGDMQTCRFSRPASKYAWIRVTINLLDLEEALNPEYVTTIKNAVLTYGNSIGIGKDVIIQRFFGPIYESTPGLGGITVEAAITASPIDTPTYATTNIVIARAELASFGLTRITVVGV
;
A
#
# COMPACT_ATOMS: atom_id res chain seq x y z
N MET A 1 4.99 -40.32 31.80
CA MET A 1 5.55 -39.51 30.72
C MET A 1 5.32 -40.25 29.42
N SER A 2 4.45 -39.81 28.59
CA SER A 2 4.21 -40.42 27.28
C SER A 2 3.93 -39.34 26.23
N LEU A 3 4.57 -39.50 25.09
CA LEU A 3 4.07 -38.91 23.87
C LEU A 3 2.82 -39.68 23.53
N THR A 4 1.66 -39.01 23.60
CA THR A 4 0.35 -39.57 23.22
C THR A 4 0.03 -39.15 21.80
N GLU A 5 -1.08 -39.64 21.24
CA GLU A 5 -1.62 -39.14 19.96
C GLU A 5 -1.98 -37.65 20.00
N GLN A 6 -2.18 -37.08 21.21
CA GLN A 6 -2.44 -35.68 21.44
C GLN A 6 -1.16 -34.83 21.66
N GLY A 7 0.02 -35.44 21.70
CA GLY A 7 1.30 -34.79 21.93
C GLY A 7 1.93 -35.11 23.28
N PHE A 8 2.69 -34.18 23.84
CA PHE A 8 3.36 -34.34 25.11
C PHE A 8 2.43 -34.08 26.28
N GLU A 9 2.10 -35.12 27.04
CA GLU A 9 1.34 -35.02 28.29
C GLU A 9 2.25 -35.14 29.49
N ARG A 10 2.21 -34.12 30.38
CA ARG A 10 2.92 -34.13 31.65
C ARG A 10 2.00 -34.48 32.82
N PRO A 11 2.47 -35.28 33.81
CA PRO A 11 1.76 -35.37 35.07
C PRO A 11 1.80 -34.00 35.78
N ARG A 12 0.75 -33.66 36.48
CA ARG A 12 0.66 -32.42 37.25
C ARG A 12 1.20 -32.66 38.67
N LEU A 13 1.60 -31.57 39.36
CA LEU A 13 2.15 -31.63 40.72
C LEU A 13 1.38 -32.54 41.69
N PRO A 14 0.01 -32.57 41.75
CA PRO A 14 -0.70 -33.50 42.60
C PRO A 14 -0.50 -34.97 42.24
N GLU A 15 -0.39 -35.28 40.95
CA GLU A 15 -0.16 -36.65 40.47
C GLU A 15 1.25 -37.12 40.79
N ILE A 16 2.25 -36.24 40.54
CA ILE A 16 3.65 -36.48 40.90
C ILE A 16 3.79 -36.72 42.40
N LYS A 17 3.14 -35.87 43.20
CA LYS A 17 3.16 -36.01 44.65
C LYS A 17 2.54 -37.36 45.11
N SER A 18 1.40 -37.73 44.54
CA SER A 18 0.72 -39.01 44.84
C SER A 18 1.59 -40.23 44.47
N ASP A 19 2.28 -40.18 43.33
CA ASP A 19 3.24 -41.24 42.89
C ASP A 19 4.40 -41.34 43.90
N TYR A 20 4.97 -40.23 44.34
CA TYR A 20 6.03 -40.23 45.35
C TYR A 20 5.53 -40.70 46.71
N ASP A 21 4.35 -40.29 47.18
CA ASP A 21 3.74 -40.76 48.44
C ASP A 21 3.62 -42.29 48.42
N GLN A 22 3.19 -42.90 47.32
CA GLN A 22 3.08 -44.32 47.16
C GLN A 22 4.47 -45.00 47.18
N ARG A 23 5.44 -44.53 46.39
CA ARG A 23 6.80 -45.09 46.31
C ARG A 23 7.53 -45.03 47.63
N PHE A 24 7.39 -43.93 48.39
CA PHE A 24 8.00 -43.82 49.70
C PHE A 24 7.35 -44.77 50.70
N THR A 25 6.02 -44.95 50.64
CA THR A 25 5.31 -45.91 51.45
C THR A 25 5.70 -47.36 51.13
N ASP A 26 5.84 -47.69 49.85
CA ASP A 26 6.25 -49.03 49.41
C ASP A 26 7.70 -49.36 49.79
N ALA A 27 8.59 -48.36 49.77
CA ALA A 27 9.98 -48.55 50.09
C ALA A 27 10.33 -48.56 51.60
N LEU A 28 9.64 -47.71 52.35
CA LEU A 28 9.95 -47.47 53.79
C LEU A 28 8.92 -48.03 54.76
N GLY A 29 7.80 -48.60 54.24
CA GLY A 29 6.65 -49.01 55.04
C GLY A 29 5.72 -47.83 55.30
N PRO A 30 4.73 -47.97 56.21
CA PRO A 30 3.73 -46.94 56.51
C PRO A 30 4.39 -45.72 57.16
N VAL A 31 4.78 -44.74 56.36
CA VAL A 31 5.32 -43.42 56.76
C VAL A 31 4.28 -42.33 56.66
N ASN A 32 4.42 -41.29 57.50
CA ASN A 32 3.55 -40.12 57.39
C ASN A 32 4.03 -39.20 56.24
N THR A 33 3.25 -39.16 55.15
CA THR A 33 3.51 -38.32 53.96
C THR A 33 2.70 -37.00 53.94
N ASN A 34 2.04 -36.66 55.04
CA ASN A 34 1.31 -35.38 55.15
C ASN A 34 2.30 -34.19 54.99
N ALA A 35 1.76 -33.07 54.51
CA ALA A 35 2.58 -31.89 54.20
C ALA A 35 3.30 -31.27 55.40
N ASP A 36 2.84 -31.55 56.63
CA ASP A 36 3.42 -31.12 57.92
C ASP A 36 4.52 -32.09 58.43
N ALA A 37 4.57 -33.32 57.90
CA ALA A 37 5.56 -34.31 58.27
C ALA A 37 6.86 -34.10 57.47
N VAL A 38 8.02 -34.46 58.09
CA VAL A 38 9.33 -34.31 57.46
C VAL A 38 9.41 -35.06 56.12
N VAL A 39 8.88 -36.28 56.03
CA VAL A 39 8.85 -37.05 54.79
C VAL A 39 7.96 -36.39 53.74
N GLY A 40 6.80 -35.87 54.15
CA GLY A 40 5.92 -35.16 53.28
C GLY A 40 6.50 -33.84 52.70
N GLN A 41 7.29 -33.12 53.52
CA GLN A 41 8.03 -31.94 53.07
C GLN A 41 9.12 -32.31 52.04
N ILE A 42 9.88 -33.39 52.27
CA ILE A 42 10.86 -33.90 51.33
C ILE A 42 10.19 -34.30 50.01
N ILE A 43 9.09 -35.03 50.05
CA ILE A 43 8.29 -35.41 48.88
C ILE A 43 7.80 -34.16 48.15
N GLY A 44 7.35 -33.16 48.87
CA GLY A 44 6.91 -31.89 48.28
C GLY A 44 8.02 -31.17 47.50
N ILE A 45 9.23 -31.14 48.05
CA ILE A 45 10.38 -30.53 47.37
C ILE A 45 10.76 -31.30 46.08
N PHE A 46 10.82 -32.63 46.14
CA PHE A 46 11.11 -33.44 44.97
C PHE A 46 10.01 -33.38 43.91
N ALA A 47 8.72 -33.39 44.33
CA ALA A 47 7.61 -33.31 43.45
C ALA A 47 7.58 -31.94 42.71
N ALA A 48 7.87 -30.85 43.43
CA ALA A 48 7.96 -29.52 42.82
C ALA A 48 9.14 -29.45 41.81
N ALA A 49 10.35 -29.92 42.20
CA ALA A 49 11.48 -29.91 41.26
C ALA A 49 11.24 -30.78 40.01
N LEU A 50 10.50 -31.88 40.14
CA LEU A 50 10.14 -32.73 39.03
C LEU A 50 9.05 -32.10 38.15
N ASP A 51 8.08 -31.37 38.74
CA ASP A 51 7.08 -30.63 38.02
C ASP A 51 7.73 -29.52 37.21
N ASP A 52 8.68 -28.74 37.76
CA ASP A 52 9.46 -27.73 37.05
C ASP A 52 10.24 -28.34 35.85
N ALA A 53 10.82 -29.54 36.05
CA ALA A 53 11.52 -30.25 34.98
C ALA A 53 10.55 -30.69 33.86
N TYR A 54 9.37 -31.19 34.21
CA TYR A 54 8.35 -31.55 33.21
C TYR A 54 7.81 -30.32 32.46
N GLU A 55 7.68 -29.19 33.16
CA GLU A 55 7.30 -27.92 32.51
C GLU A 55 8.34 -27.48 31.50
N ALA A 56 9.64 -27.53 31.85
CA ALA A 56 10.71 -27.20 30.93
C ALA A 56 10.73 -28.13 29.69
N LEU A 57 10.45 -29.43 29.89
CA LEU A 57 10.34 -30.39 28.80
C LEU A 57 9.15 -30.15 27.90
N GLN A 58 7.98 -29.77 28.46
CA GLN A 58 6.81 -29.39 27.71
C GLN A 58 7.08 -28.13 26.88
N ASN A 59 7.64 -27.10 27.50
CA ASN A 59 7.99 -25.85 26.80
C ASN A 59 9.00 -26.12 25.67
N THR A 60 9.95 -27.03 25.86
CA THR A 60 10.88 -27.44 24.79
C THR A 60 10.16 -28.16 23.66
N TYR A 61 9.23 -29.07 23.97
CA TYR A 61 8.44 -29.76 22.97
C TYR A 61 7.56 -28.78 22.18
N ASP A 62 6.86 -27.89 22.87
CA ASP A 62 5.96 -26.89 22.26
C ASP A 62 6.74 -25.90 21.38
N SER A 63 7.99 -25.60 21.73
CA SER A 63 8.85 -24.71 20.95
C SER A 63 9.32 -25.30 19.60
N MET A 64 9.14 -26.59 19.37
CA MET A 64 9.53 -27.25 18.11
C MET A 64 8.49 -27.07 16.99
N TYR A 65 7.26 -26.72 17.32
CA TYR A 65 6.17 -26.69 16.37
C TYR A 65 5.68 -25.25 16.14
N PRO A 66 5.53 -24.79 14.88
CA PRO A 66 5.05 -23.42 14.58
C PRO A 66 3.70 -23.07 15.22
N PHE A 67 2.87 -24.08 15.48
CA PHE A 67 1.56 -23.92 16.08
C PHE A 67 1.63 -23.48 17.56
N SER A 68 2.57 -24.03 18.33
CA SER A 68 2.72 -23.82 19.77
C SER A 68 3.94 -22.97 20.17
N ALA A 69 4.91 -22.82 19.26
CA ALA A 69 6.10 -22.02 19.49
C ALA A 69 5.80 -20.53 19.58
N GLU A 70 6.56 -19.80 20.39
CA GLU A 70 6.43 -18.35 20.58
C GLU A 70 7.79 -17.64 20.40
N GLY A 71 7.73 -16.35 20.02
CA GLY A 71 8.89 -15.48 19.89
C GLY A 71 9.99 -16.08 19.00
N THR A 72 11.22 -16.13 19.50
CA THR A 72 12.39 -16.62 18.74
C THR A 72 12.31 -18.10 18.38
N SER A 73 11.59 -18.90 19.17
CA SER A 73 11.37 -20.32 18.85
C SER A 73 10.44 -20.46 17.64
N LEU A 74 9.41 -19.62 17.54
CA LEU A 74 8.55 -19.56 16.37
C LEU A 74 9.34 -19.10 15.14
N ASP A 75 10.19 -18.08 15.28
CA ASP A 75 11.05 -17.60 14.19
C ASP A 75 11.94 -18.72 13.65
N GLY A 76 12.52 -19.53 14.57
CA GLY A 76 13.29 -20.71 14.21
C GLY A 76 12.47 -21.79 13.50
N ALA A 77 11.28 -22.09 14.03
CA ALA A 77 10.40 -23.11 13.46
C ALA A 77 9.90 -22.77 12.04
N VAL A 78 9.57 -21.50 11.77
CA VAL A 78 9.09 -21.08 10.45
C VAL A 78 10.24 -20.88 9.44
N SER A 79 11.48 -20.71 9.92
CA SER A 79 12.65 -20.57 9.04
C SER A 79 12.92 -21.80 8.16
N PHE A 80 12.46 -22.99 8.57
CA PHE A 80 12.57 -24.22 7.78
C PHE A 80 11.80 -24.15 6.44
N VAL A 81 10.80 -23.27 6.34
CA VAL A 81 10.06 -23.02 5.08
C VAL A 81 10.49 -21.70 4.41
N GLY A 82 11.62 -21.13 4.84
CA GLY A 82 12.18 -19.90 4.28
C GLY A 82 11.47 -18.62 4.72
N LEU A 83 10.63 -18.66 5.75
CA LEU A 83 9.98 -17.46 6.28
C LEU A 83 10.83 -16.83 7.40
N THR A 84 10.85 -15.49 7.37
CA THR A 84 11.43 -14.67 8.44
C THR A 84 10.37 -13.69 8.93
N ARG A 85 10.38 -13.35 10.22
CA ARG A 85 9.46 -12.35 10.78
C ARG A 85 9.65 -11.01 10.10
N LEU A 86 8.56 -10.37 9.71
CA LEU A 86 8.59 -9.04 9.14
C LEU A 86 8.96 -8.00 10.20
N ALA A 87 10.06 -7.31 9.97
CA ALA A 87 10.49 -6.22 10.84
C ALA A 87 9.52 -5.01 10.73
N ALA A 88 9.53 -4.16 11.75
CA ALA A 88 8.85 -2.88 11.65
C ALA A 88 9.37 -2.07 10.46
N ALA A 89 8.47 -1.37 9.78
CA ALA A 89 8.82 -0.46 8.70
C ALA A 89 8.21 0.93 8.99
N PRO A 90 8.92 2.01 8.64
CA PRO A 90 8.41 3.36 8.85
C PRO A 90 7.35 3.72 7.80
N THR A 91 6.48 4.67 8.14
CA THR A 91 5.61 5.33 7.16
C THR A 91 6.44 6.20 6.23
N THR A 92 6.18 6.14 4.92
CA THR A 92 6.86 6.94 3.91
C THR A 92 5.87 7.87 3.22
N VAL A 93 6.34 9.01 2.76
CA VAL A 93 5.51 9.96 2.02
C VAL A 93 6.37 10.81 1.10
N THR A 94 5.85 11.10 -0.08
CA THR A 94 6.38 12.18 -0.90
C THR A 94 5.66 13.46 -0.52
N ALA A 95 6.40 14.49 -0.13
CA ALA A 95 5.85 15.80 0.18
C ALA A 95 6.44 16.86 -0.75
N MET A 96 5.66 17.89 -1.02
CA MET A 96 6.11 19.04 -1.78
C MET A 96 6.84 20.01 -0.83
N CYS A 97 8.12 20.25 -1.09
CA CYS A 97 8.93 21.22 -0.38
C CYS A 97 8.98 22.50 -1.18
N TYR A 98 8.56 23.60 -0.57
CA TYR A 98 8.50 24.92 -1.18
C TYR A 98 9.63 25.80 -0.68
N GLY A 99 10.17 26.63 -1.57
CA GLY A 99 11.20 27.56 -1.18
C GLY A 99 11.92 28.24 -2.33
N ALA A 100 13.06 28.84 -2.01
CA ALA A 100 13.89 29.56 -2.95
C ALA A 100 14.64 28.61 -3.90
N GLU A 101 14.83 29.05 -5.15
CA GLU A 101 15.62 28.29 -6.14
C GLU A 101 17.06 28.04 -5.63
N SER A 102 17.58 26.87 -5.94
CA SER A 102 18.91 26.40 -5.51
C SER A 102 19.06 26.12 -4.02
N THR A 103 17.96 26.03 -3.26
CA THR A 103 18.00 25.61 -1.87
C THR A 103 18.24 24.11 -1.78
N LEU A 104 19.33 23.72 -1.12
CA LEU A 104 19.62 22.31 -0.83
C LEU A 104 18.89 21.89 0.44
N ILE A 105 18.06 20.88 0.34
CA ILE A 105 17.47 20.12 1.46
C ILE A 105 18.31 18.84 1.58
N PRO A 106 19.20 18.75 2.58
CA PRO A 106 20.06 17.57 2.72
C PRO A 106 19.28 16.36 3.20
N ALA A 107 19.79 15.17 2.95
CA ALA A 107 19.34 13.96 3.62
C ALA A 107 19.42 14.13 5.14
N GLY A 108 18.40 13.66 5.86
CA GLY A 108 18.30 13.86 7.29
C GLY A 108 17.61 15.17 7.72
N ALA A 109 17.17 16.02 6.80
CA ALA A 109 16.35 17.19 7.15
C ALA A 109 14.99 16.74 7.69
N ILE A 110 14.52 17.41 8.76
CA ILE A 110 13.35 16.98 9.52
C ILE A 110 12.16 17.91 9.25
N ALA A 111 11.03 17.30 8.92
CA ALA A 111 9.71 17.90 8.95
C ALA A 111 8.83 17.20 9.99
N ARG A 112 7.77 17.86 10.45
CA ARG A 112 6.89 17.37 11.50
C ARG A 112 5.45 17.39 11.04
N ALA A 113 4.74 16.33 11.36
CA ALA A 113 3.32 16.21 11.12
C ALA A 113 2.47 16.83 12.25
N LEU A 114 1.19 17.05 12.00
CA LEU A 114 0.22 17.59 12.96
C LEU A 114 0.12 16.76 14.25
N ASP A 115 0.38 15.47 14.18
CA ASP A 115 0.42 14.56 15.33
C ASP A 115 1.75 14.57 16.10
N ASN A 116 2.65 15.52 15.76
CA ASN A 116 3.99 15.71 16.28
C ASN A 116 5.04 14.64 15.91
N ARG A 117 4.73 13.67 15.05
CA ARG A 117 5.73 12.72 14.52
C ARG A 117 6.67 13.43 13.57
N GLN A 118 7.92 13.01 13.64
CA GLN A 118 8.99 13.54 12.80
C GLN A 118 9.23 12.64 11.60
N TYR A 119 9.43 13.29 10.47
CA TYR A 119 9.75 12.66 9.18
C TYR A 119 11.06 13.24 8.67
N VAL A 120 11.91 12.41 8.14
CA VAL A 120 13.26 12.76 7.69
C VAL A 120 13.39 12.52 6.19
N THR A 121 14.07 13.41 5.49
CA THR A 121 14.39 13.25 4.08
C THR A 121 15.37 12.11 3.86
N THR A 122 15.14 11.31 2.81
CA THR A 122 15.96 10.12 2.53
C THR A 122 17.16 10.42 1.65
N ALA A 123 17.16 11.52 0.91
CA ALA A 123 18.23 11.93 -0.02
C ALA A 123 18.36 13.45 -0.08
N ASP A 124 19.53 13.88 -0.51
CA ASP A 124 19.76 15.29 -0.84
C ASP A 124 18.86 15.70 -2.02
N THR A 125 18.13 16.79 -1.86
CA THR A 125 17.26 17.32 -2.91
C THR A 125 17.42 18.83 -3.01
N VAL A 126 17.45 19.37 -4.22
CA VAL A 126 17.55 20.81 -4.46
C VAL A 126 16.22 21.33 -4.98
N ILE A 127 15.69 22.37 -4.32
CA ILE A 127 14.52 23.10 -4.84
C ILE A 127 14.97 23.83 -6.10
N SER A 128 14.47 23.42 -7.25
CA SER A 128 14.90 23.99 -8.52
C SER A 128 13.85 23.95 -9.60
N ARG A 129 13.95 24.85 -10.57
CA ARG A 129 13.12 24.84 -11.77
C ARG A 129 13.41 23.68 -12.71
N SER A 130 14.46 22.92 -12.48
CA SER A 130 14.77 21.72 -13.27
C SER A 130 14.03 20.47 -12.79
N SER A 131 13.46 20.50 -11.59
CA SER A 131 12.71 19.41 -10.95
C SER A 131 11.63 20.02 -10.05
N THR A 132 10.58 20.59 -10.65
CA THR A 132 9.48 21.21 -9.90
C THR A 132 8.16 20.47 -10.17
N GLY A 133 7.39 20.21 -9.12
CA GLY A 133 6.05 19.65 -9.24
C GLY A 133 4.94 20.69 -9.09
N HIS A 134 5.30 21.89 -8.56
CA HIS A 134 4.41 23.02 -8.38
C HIS A 134 5.18 24.33 -8.58
N ALA A 135 4.62 25.26 -9.34
CA ALA A 135 5.20 26.59 -9.53
C ALA A 135 4.10 27.67 -9.53
N GLU A 136 4.41 28.80 -8.93
CA GLU A 136 3.66 30.04 -9.09
C GLU A 136 4.51 31.05 -9.85
N ILE A 137 3.96 31.56 -10.94
CA ILE A 137 4.61 32.48 -11.87
C ILE A 137 3.82 33.77 -11.88
N GLU A 138 4.46 34.86 -11.49
CA GLU A 138 3.86 36.20 -11.55
C GLU A 138 4.25 36.94 -12.81
N ILE A 139 3.37 37.83 -13.28
CA ILE A 139 3.60 38.67 -14.42
C ILE A 139 4.38 39.91 -13.95
N LEU A 140 5.68 39.95 -14.21
CA LEU A 140 6.57 41.02 -13.78
C LEU A 140 6.39 42.28 -14.61
N THR A 141 6.17 42.15 -15.92
CA THR A 141 6.00 43.28 -16.84
C THR A 141 4.78 43.08 -17.70
N VAL A 142 3.84 43.99 -17.61
CA VAL A 142 2.62 44.03 -18.46
C VAL A 142 2.90 44.91 -19.66
N SER A 143 2.76 44.38 -20.88
CA SER A 143 2.93 45.09 -22.14
C SER A 143 1.82 44.68 -23.14
N ASN A 144 1.30 45.61 -23.89
CA ASN A 144 0.28 45.34 -24.90
C ASN A 144 0.89 44.68 -26.12
N ALA A 145 0.15 43.79 -26.77
CA ALA A 145 0.56 43.07 -27.98
C ALA A 145 1.97 42.41 -27.86
N ALA A 146 2.30 41.92 -26.68
CA ALA A 146 3.59 41.31 -26.37
C ALA A 146 3.43 39.80 -26.15
N ASN A 147 4.48 39.05 -26.50
CA ASN A 147 4.53 37.61 -26.28
C ASN A 147 5.06 37.29 -24.88
N TYR A 148 4.41 36.32 -24.23
CA TYR A 148 4.79 35.74 -22.94
C TYR A 148 4.97 34.25 -23.14
N GLN A 149 6.13 33.73 -22.81
CA GLN A 149 6.47 32.32 -23.02
C GLN A 149 6.72 31.61 -21.70
N VAL A 150 6.14 30.42 -21.56
CA VAL A 150 6.43 29.45 -20.50
C VAL A 150 6.72 28.11 -21.14
N ILE A 151 7.80 27.48 -20.76
CA ILE A 151 8.17 26.12 -21.18
C ILE A 151 8.13 25.24 -19.95
N ALA A 152 7.24 24.22 -19.94
CA ALA A 152 7.09 23.29 -18.85
C ALA A 152 7.13 21.85 -19.39
N GLY A 153 7.99 21.00 -18.84
CA GLY A 153 8.13 19.60 -19.25
C GLY A 153 8.38 19.43 -20.76
N GLY A 154 9.13 20.38 -21.37
CA GLY A 154 9.39 20.39 -22.81
C GLY A 154 8.24 20.96 -23.67
N VAL A 155 7.09 21.27 -23.08
CA VAL A 155 5.96 21.91 -23.79
C VAL A 155 6.14 23.42 -23.74
N SER A 156 6.28 24.06 -24.90
CA SER A 156 6.37 25.52 -25.04
C SER A 156 5.01 26.14 -25.33
N VAL A 157 4.58 27.04 -24.45
CA VAL A 157 3.36 27.82 -24.58
C VAL A 157 3.70 29.28 -24.75
N VAL A 158 3.11 29.95 -25.75
CA VAL A 158 3.27 31.38 -26.00
C VAL A 158 1.89 32.01 -26.06
N TYR A 159 1.67 33.00 -25.20
CA TYR A 159 0.49 33.83 -25.21
C TYR A 159 0.83 35.25 -25.66
N THR A 160 0.04 35.81 -26.58
CA THR A 160 0.16 37.21 -27.02
C THR A 160 -0.90 38.02 -26.33
N SER A 161 -0.51 39.01 -25.54
CA SER A 161 -1.42 39.89 -24.80
C SER A 161 -2.24 40.80 -25.71
N GLY A 162 -3.41 41.19 -25.19
CA GLY A 162 -4.32 42.10 -25.91
C GLY A 162 -3.83 43.55 -25.98
N ALA A 163 -4.66 44.43 -26.56
CA ALA A 163 -4.39 45.88 -26.68
C ALA A 163 -4.55 46.64 -25.35
N SER A 164 -5.20 46.04 -24.35
CA SER A 164 -5.37 46.55 -23.00
C SER A 164 -4.96 45.45 -21.98
N ALA A 165 -3.71 45.06 -22.08
CA ALA A 165 -3.18 43.95 -21.29
C ALA A 165 -3.26 44.20 -19.79
N THR A 166 -3.63 43.16 -19.03
CA THR A 166 -3.55 43.10 -17.59
C THR A 166 -2.79 41.84 -17.15
N ALA A 167 -2.25 41.84 -15.95
CA ALA A 167 -1.60 40.67 -15.43
C ALA A 167 -2.55 39.44 -15.36
N ASP A 168 -3.81 39.71 -15.00
CA ASP A 168 -4.84 38.65 -14.94
C ASP A 168 -5.16 38.05 -16.32
N GLU A 169 -5.27 38.90 -17.35
CA GLU A 169 -5.50 38.46 -18.73
C GLU A 169 -4.36 37.58 -19.24
N ILE A 170 -3.10 37.99 -19.00
CA ILE A 170 -1.92 37.27 -19.42
C ILE A 170 -1.83 35.93 -18.71
N ALA A 171 -2.00 35.91 -17.38
CA ALA A 171 -1.97 34.69 -16.58
C ALA A 171 -3.08 33.71 -17.01
N ALA A 172 -4.32 34.20 -17.23
CA ALA A 172 -5.45 33.39 -17.70
C ALA A 172 -5.22 32.85 -19.12
N GLY A 173 -4.67 33.68 -20.01
CA GLY A 173 -4.31 33.28 -21.36
C GLY A 173 -3.25 32.19 -21.43
N LEU A 174 -2.21 32.29 -20.61
CA LEU A 174 -1.21 31.24 -20.46
C LEU A 174 -1.79 29.95 -19.88
N ALA A 175 -2.61 30.07 -18.83
CA ALA A 175 -3.25 28.90 -18.20
C ALA A 175 -4.14 28.12 -19.18
N ALA A 176 -4.90 28.83 -20.02
CA ALA A 176 -5.80 28.22 -21.00
C ALA A 176 -5.09 27.46 -22.13
N LEU A 177 -3.83 27.78 -22.39
CA LEU A 177 -3.03 27.14 -23.44
C LEU A 177 -2.35 25.83 -22.98
N PHE A 178 -2.23 25.60 -21.69
CA PHE A 178 -1.67 24.34 -21.19
C PHE A 178 -2.70 23.22 -21.29
N ASN A 179 -2.24 22.09 -21.82
CA ASN A 179 -3.08 20.89 -21.90
C ASN A 179 -3.36 20.34 -20.50
N PRO A 180 -4.64 20.24 -20.06
CA PRO A 180 -5.01 19.73 -18.75
C PRO A 180 -4.63 18.26 -18.53
N ALA A 181 -4.29 17.52 -19.59
CA ALA A 181 -3.78 16.14 -19.45
C ALA A 181 -2.34 16.08 -18.89
N ASN A 182 -1.54 17.13 -19.07
CA ASN A 182 -0.15 17.17 -18.63
C ASN A 182 0.03 18.04 -17.36
N PHE A 183 -0.71 19.17 -17.30
CA PHE A 183 -0.56 20.14 -16.21
C PHE A 183 -1.94 20.65 -15.77
N LYS A 184 -2.09 20.86 -14.47
CA LYS A 184 -3.18 21.63 -13.89
C LYS A 184 -2.73 23.08 -13.81
N ALA A 185 -3.08 23.86 -14.83
CA ALA A 185 -2.79 25.29 -14.87
C ALA A 185 -4.04 26.09 -14.45
N SER A 186 -3.87 27.09 -13.60
CA SER A 186 -4.92 28.04 -13.19
C SER A 186 -4.32 29.43 -13.01
N ALA A 187 -5.15 30.45 -13.12
CA ALA A 187 -4.73 31.84 -12.96
C ALA A 187 -5.64 32.56 -11.99
N ALA A 188 -5.03 33.35 -11.08
CA ALA A 188 -5.73 34.22 -10.15
C ALA A 188 -4.81 35.38 -9.74
N ASN A 189 -5.35 36.60 -9.68
CA ASN A 189 -4.65 37.80 -9.22
C ASN A 189 -3.31 38.05 -9.93
N GLY A 190 -3.23 37.84 -11.23
CA GLY A 190 -2.01 38.01 -12.02
C GLY A 190 -0.95 36.94 -11.84
N VAL A 191 -1.28 35.84 -11.17
CA VAL A 191 -0.37 34.70 -10.93
C VAL A 191 -0.87 33.49 -11.70
N LEU A 192 0.02 32.89 -12.48
CA LEU A 192 -0.17 31.60 -13.10
C LEU A 192 0.33 30.50 -12.13
N THR A 193 -0.56 29.67 -11.67
CA THR A 193 -0.23 28.49 -10.85
C THR A 193 -0.19 27.25 -11.75
N MET A 194 0.91 26.53 -11.70
CA MET A 194 1.11 25.29 -12.43
C MET A 194 1.41 24.15 -11.47
N LYS A 195 0.72 23.02 -11.66
CA LYS A 195 0.95 21.77 -10.93
C LYS A 195 1.08 20.65 -11.94
N SER A 196 1.96 19.69 -11.68
CA SER A 196 1.96 18.44 -12.42
C SER A 196 0.60 17.77 -12.33
N PHE A 197 0.19 17.06 -13.38
CA PHE A 197 -1.05 16.27 -13.36
C PHE A 197 -0.96 15.14 -12.33
N ASP A 198 0.15 14.41 -12.34
CA ASP A 198 0.53 13.52 -11.26
C ASP A 198 1.24 14.35 -10.18
N LEU A 199 0.68 14.36 -8.97
CA LEU A 199 1.09 15.23 -7.87
C LEU A 199 2.56 15.08 -7.43
N TYR A 200 3.24 14.04 -7.89
CA TYR A 200 4.63 13.74 -7.54
C TYR A 200 5.58 13.71 -8.73
N SER A 201 5.09 13.79 -9.96
CA SER A 201 5.98 13.94 -11.11
C SER A 201 6.50 15.37 -11.14
N ASP A 202 7.80 15.48 -11.36
CA ASP A 202 8.48 16.74 -11.56
C ASP A 202 8.56 17.10 -13.05
N PHE A 203 8.72 18.38 -13.31
CA PHE A 203 8.94 18.92 -14.64
C PHE A 203 9.98 20.02 -14.64
N THR A 204 10.59 20.26 -15.79
CA THR A 204 11.47 21.41 -15.99
C THR A 204 10.63 22.64 -16.29
N LEU A 205 10.98 23.78 -15.69
CA LEU A 205 10.29 25.07 -15.92
C LEU A 205 11.25 26.13 -16.41
N THR A 206 10.89 26.79 -17.51
CA THR A 206 11.59 27.97 -18.01
C THR A 206 10.55 29.06 -18.33
N VAL A 207 10.81 30.27 -17.90
CA VAL A 207 9.92 31.43 -18.11
C VAL A 207 10.64 32.55 -18.83
N ASP A 208 9.91 33.35 -19.59
CA ASP A 208 10.38 34.58 -20.24
C ASP A 208 10.82 35.61 -19.19
N SER A 209 11.68 36.54 -19.58
CA SER A 209 12.19 37.65 -18.75
C SER A 209 11.09 38.59 -18.23
N LYS A 210 9.89 38.61 -18.84
CA LYS A 210 8.71 39.37 -18.39
C LYS A 210 7.92 38.67 -17.27
N LEU A 211 8.31 37.43 -16.94
CA LEU A 211 7.70 36.58 -15.93
C LEU A 211 8.70 36.33 -14.81
N SER A 212 8.21 36.19 -13.59
CA SER A 212 9.03 35.83 -12.44
C SER A 212 8.46 34.61 -11.75
N ILE A 213 9.31 33.70 -11.32
CA ILE A 213 8.91 32.55 -10.50
C ILE A 213 8.80 33.05 -9.05
N ARG A 214 7.60 33.03 -8.51
CA ARG A 214 7.29 33.44 -7.13
C ARG A 214 7.49 32.32 -6.14
N LEU A 215 7.11 31.09 -6.53
CA LEU A 215 7.16 29.90 -5.68
C LEU A 215 7.58 28.70 -6.51
N LEU A 216 8.49 27.90 -5.97
CA LEU A 216 8.85 26.58 -6.49
C LEU A 216 8.55 25.53 -5.45
N GLY A 217 7.94 24.43 -5.87
CA GLY A 217 7.73 23.25 -5.06
C GLY A 217 8.37 22.03 -5.71
N THR A 218 9.30 21.41 -4.99
CA THR A 218 9.98 20.18 -5.46
C THR A 218 9.50 18.99 -4.63
N PRO A 219 9.13 17.86 -5.26
CA PRO A 219 8.75 16.65 -4.53
C PRO A 219 9.96 16.03 -3.84
N VAL A 220 9.83 15.71 -2.55
CA VAL A 220 10.86 15.12 -1.70
C VAL A 220 10.27 13.94 -0.94
N VAL A 221 11.02 12.84 -0.88
CA VAL A 221 10.62 11.66 -0.14
C VAL A 221 11.03 11.79 1.33
N PHE A 222 10.06 11.60 2.21
CA PHE A 222 10.22 11.59 3.64
C PHE A 222 9.90 10.22 4.22
N THR A 223 10.61 9.84 5.27
CA THR A 223 10.41 8.61 6.02
C THR A 223 10.22 8.96 7.49
N ALA A 224 9.25 8.36 8.15
CA ALA A 224 9.04 8.55 9.59
C ALA A 224 10.29 8.11 10.37
N LEU A 225 10.71 8.88 11.37
CA LEU A 225 11.77 8.47 12.28
C LEU A 225 11.33 7.32 13.18
N GLU A 226 10.05 7.26 13.50
CA GLU A 226 9.45 6.21 14.30
C GLU A 226 8.93 5.10 13.39
N MET A 227 9.34 3.86 13.66
CA MET A 227 8.84 2.69 12.94
C MET A 227 7.46 2.28 13.44
N GLY A 228 6.58 1.90 12.55
CA GLY A 228 5.23 1.44 12.91
C GLY A 228 4.18 1.83 11.88
N ALA A 229 2.96 1.35 12.09
CA ALA A 229 1.81 1.60 11.23
C ALA A 229 1.12 2.93 11.61
N PHE A 230 1.72 4.04 11.24
CA PHE A 230 1.15 5.36 11.51
C PHE A 230 0.55 5.96 10.26
N ALA A 231 -0.73 6.34 10.33
CA ALA A 231 -1.39 7.05 9.24
C ALA A 231 -0.87 8.49 9.15
N LEU A 232 -0.55 8.92 7.94
CA LEU A 232 -0.22 10.31 7.62
C LEU A 232 -1.25 10.85 6.61
N PRO A 233 -2.32 11.52 7.05
CA PRO A 233 -3.33 12.09 6.17
C PRO A 233 -2.77 13.19 5.26
N VAL A 234 -3.50 13.48 4.18
CA VAL A 234 -3.19 14.59 3.28
C VAL A 234 -3.11 15.91 4.06
N GLY A 235 -2.07 16.70 3.80
CA GLY A 235 -1.87 18.02 4.40
C GLY A 235 -1.41 18.00 5.86
N SER A 236 -1.10 16.82 6.41
CA SER A 236 -0.69 16.75 7.82
C SER A 236 0.81 16.95 8.06
N LEU A 237 1.66 16.80 7.05
CA LEU A 237 3.09 17.14 7.12
C LEU A 237 3.25 18.62 6.75
N ASP A 238 3.25 19.51 7.74
CA ASP A 238 3.08 20.94 7.53
C ASP A 238 4.12 21.84 8.22
N ARG A 239 4.99 21.26 9.06
CA ARG A 239 5.99 22.00 9.82
C ARG A 239 7.42 21.58 9.49
N ILE A 240 8.31 22.55 9.38
CA ILE A 240 9.74 22.34 9.19
C ILE A 240 10.43 22.44 10.55
N ASP A 241 11.13 21.39 10.97
CA ASP A 241 11.94 21.38 12.20
C ASP A 241 13.40 21.74 11.91
N SER A 242 13.92 21.42 10.72
CA SER A 242 15.29 21.76 10.31
C SER A 242 15.36 23.19 9.78
N SER A 243 16.12 24.06 10.45
CA SER A 243 16.31 25.43 10.00
C SER A 243 17.26 25.50 8.79
N ILE A 244 16.69 25.47 7.57
CA ILE A 244 17.41 25.56 6.29
C ILE A 244 16.97 26.85 5.60
N LEU A 245 17.94 27.74 5.33
CA LEU A 245 17.65 28.99 4.65
C LEU A 245 17.14 28.75 3.24
N GLY A 246 15.96 29.29 2.94
CA GLY A 246 15.31 29.14 1.63
C GLY A 246 14.37 27.94 1.53
N TRP A 247 14.23 27.11 2.55
CA TRP A 247 13.16 26.11 2.66
C TRP A 247 12.03 26.69 3.51
N ASP A 248 10.93 27.10 2.86
CA ASP A 248 9.91 27.94 3.47
C ASP A 248 8.68 27.17 3.94
N ALA A 249 8.32 26.09 3.23
CA ALA A 249 7.16 25.27 3.58
C ALA A 249 7.31 23.82 3.10
N VAL A 250 6.55 22.92 3.72
CA VAL A 250 6.38 21.51 3.32
C VAL A 250 4.91 21.13 3.40
N ASN A 251 4.45 20.31 2.46
CA ASN A 251 3.08 19.80 2.51
C ASN A 251 2.98 18.47 1.74
N ASN A 252 2.34 17.46 2.33
CA ASN A 252 2.03 16.22 1.63
C ASN A 252 0.66 16.35 0.94
N LEU A 253 0.66 16.26 -0.37
CA LEU A 253 -0.54 16.40 -1.21
C LEU A 253 -1.35 15.10 -1.33
N VAL A 254 -0.78 13.97 -0.92
CA VAL A 254 -1.48 12.68 -0.75
C VAL A 254 -1.13 12.10 0.62
N ALA A 255 -1.92 11.11 1.05
CA ALA A 255 -1.65 10.37 2.27
C ALA A 255 -0.33 9.60 2.14
N GLY A 256 0.38 9.45 3.25
CA GLY A 256 1.57 8.62 3.29
C GLY A 256 1.26 7.13 3.19
N ASP A 257 2.22 6.39 2.66
CA ASP A 257 2.20 4.92 2.69
C ASP A 257 2.48 4.47 4.11
N ILE A 258 1.48 3.84 4.70
CA ILE A 258 1.52 3.44 6.11
C ILE A 258 2.60 2.37 6.30
N GLY A 259 3.48 2.61 7.26
CA GLY A 259 4.46 1.62 7.69
C GLY A 259 3.80 0.40 8.36
N ARG A 260 4.61 -0.45 8.95
CA ARG A 260 4.10 -1.60 9.72
C ARG A 260 4.79 -1.71 11.07
N ALA A 261 4.08 -2.24 12.06
CA ALA A 261 4.67 -2.72 13.29
C ALA A 261 5.46 -4.02 13.05
N VAL A 262 6.23 -4.45 14.03
CA VAL A 262 6.81 -5.80 14.00
C VAL A 262 5.68 -6.83 13.93
N GLU A 263 5.80 -7.80 13.04
CA GLU A 263 4.83 -8.88 12.88
C GLU A 263 4.67 -9.66 14.19
N THR A 264 3.44 -9.84 14.62
CA THR A 264 3.09 -10.61 15.82
C THR A 264 3.25 -12.11 15.57
N ASP A 265 3.28 -12.91 16.65
CA ASP A 265 3.33 -14.38 16.53
C ASP A 265 2.10 -14.93 15.79
N GLU A 266 0.93 -14.33 16.00
CA GLU A 266 -0.31 -14.75 15.33
C GLU A 266 -0.27 -14.48 13.83
N GLU A 267 0.15 -13.28 13.43
CA GLU A 267 0.32 -12.91 12.01
C GLU A 267 1.36 -13.80 11.30
N LEU A 268 2.48 -14.08 11.98
CA LEU A 268 3.51 -14.96 11.45
C LEU A 268 3.00 -16.40 11.30
N ARG A 269 2.23 -16.94 12.26
CA ARG A 269 1.59 -18.26 12.15
C ARG A 269 0.60 -18.32 10.99
N GLU A 270 -0.22 -17.27 10.83
CA GLU A 270 -1.16 -17.19 9.72
C GLU A 270 -0.43 -17.16 8.36
N ARG A 271 0.62 -16.34 8.25
CA ARG A 271 1.46 -16.27 7.06
C ARG A 271 2.16 -17.60 6.77
N HIS A 272 2.67 -18.29 7.81
CA HIS A 272 3.23 -19.62 7.69
C HIS A 272 2.19 -20.62 7.18
N ALA A 273 0.99 -20.67 7.77
CA ALA A 273 -0.07 -21.57 7.33
C ALA A 273 -0.46 -21.32 5.87
N ASN A 274 -0.53 -20.08 5.45
CA ASN A 274 -0.80 -19.69 4.06
C ASN A 274 0.36 -20.07 3.12
N SER A 275 1.61 -19.90 3.54
CA SER A 275 2.80 -20.28 2.78
C SER A 275 2.86 -21.79 2.53
N VAL A 276 2.61 -22.61 3.56
CA VAL A 276 2.60 -24.08 3.43
C VAL A 276 1.48 -24.59 2.53
N ARG A 277 0.33 -23.92 2.51
CA ARG A 277 -0.76 -24.23 1.57
C ARG A 277 -0.38 -23.99 0.11
N VAL A 278 0.60 -23.13 -0.15
CA VAL A 278 1.05 -22.72 -1.49
C VAL A 278 2.32 -23.50 -1.93
N THR A 279 2.66 -24.62 -1.31
CA THR A 279 3.83 -25.45 -1.64
C THR A 279 3.79 -26.15 -3.01
N GLY A 280 2.98 -25.66 -3.95
CA GLY A 280 3.10 -26.00 -5.36
C GLY A 280 3.97 -24.97 -6.06
N ALA A 281 5.29 -25.15 -6.10
CA ALA A 281 6.14 -24.33 -6.95
C ALA A 281 5.63 -24.35 -8.39
N ALA A 282 5.66 -23.20 -9.09
CA ALA A 282 5.36 -23.09 -10.51
C ALA A 282 3.89 -23.24 -10.97
N THR A 283 2.91 -23.25 -10.07
CA THR A 283 1.51 -23.05 -10.47
C THR A 283 1.18 -21.57 -10.56
N ALA A 284 0.24 -21.18 -11.44
CA ALA A 284 -0.21 -19.79 -11.55
C ALA A 284 -0.64 -19.18 -10.18
N GLN A 285 -1.27 -20.01 -9.34
CA GLN A 285 -1.68 -19.57 -8.01
C GLN A 285 -0.50 -19.38 -7.07
N ALA A 286 0.51 -20.26 -7.13
CA ALA A 286 1.72 -20.12 -6.32
C ALA A 286 2.52 -18.88 -6.71
N ILE A 287 2.73 -18.64 -8.00
CA ILE A 287 3.41 -17.44 -8.52
C ILE A 287 2.67 -16.18 -8.05
N ARG A 288 1.34 -16.14 -8.21
CA ARG A 288 0.50 -15.01 -7.75
C ARG A 288 0.67 -14.76 -6.26
N SER A 289 0.57 -15.78 -5.44
CA SER A 289 0.63 -15.65 -3.98
C SER A 289 2.00 -15.17 -3.51
N ARG A 290 3.09 -15.66 -4.11
CA ARG A 290 4.45 -15.22 -3.77
C ARG A 290 4.72 -13.77 -4.16
N ILE A 291 4.30 -13.34 -5.35
CA ILE A 291 4.46 -11.93 -5.76
C ILE A 291 3.66 -11.01 -4.82
N LEU A 292 2.41 -11.37 -4.45
CA LEU A 292 1.60 -10.60 -3.51
C LEU A 292 2.17 -10.55 -2.10
N ALA A 293 2.81 -11.63 -1.64
CA ALA A 293 3.29 -11.73 -0.26
C ALA A 293 4.71 -11.17 -0.07
N GLU A 294 5.54 -11.23 -1.10
CA GLU A 294 6.97 -11.00 -0.97
C GLU A 294 7.48 -9.77 -1.73
N VAL A 295 6.64 -9.14 -2.57
CA VAL A 295 6.99 -7.88 -3.25
C VAL A 295 6.21 -6.72 -2.63
N ASP A 296 6.92 -5.78 -2.05
CA ASP A 296 6.33 -4.61 -1.40
C ASP A 296 5.48 -3.77 -2.37
N SER A 297 4.39 -3.21 -1.84
CA SER A 297 3.46 -2.33 -2.57
C SER A 297 2.74 -2.96 -3.78
N VAL A 298 2.75 -4.27 -3.92
CA VAL A 298 1.92 -4.96 -4.92
C VAL A 298 0.50 -5.10 -4.38
N SER A 299 -0.47 -4.57 -5.14
CA SER A 299 -1.88 -4.61 -4.78
C SER A 299 -2.63 -5.76 -5.45
N TYR A 300 -2.33 -6.03 -6.73
CA TYR A 300 -3.02 -7.05 -7.52
C TYR A 300 -2.07 -7.78 -8.45
N VAL A 301 -2.31 -9.08 -8.61
CA VAL A 301 -1.60 -9.93 -9.57
C VAL A 301 -2.61 -10.80 -10.29
N ALA A 302 -2.55 -10.82 -11.63
CA ALA A 302 -3.29 -11.75 -12.47
C ALA A 302 -2.30 -12.52 -13.35
N ILE A 303 -2.56 -13.81 -13.56
CA ILE A 303 -1.71 -14.67 -14.40
C ILE A 303 -2.57 -15.32 -15.47
N TYR A 304 -2.08 -15.26 -16.70
CA TYR A 304 -2.71 -15.83 -17.87
C TYR A 304 -1.74 -16.78 -18.55
N GLU A 305 -2.16 -18.00 -18.80
CA GLU A 305 -1.34 -19.05 -19.41
C GLU A 305 -1.85 -19.40 -20.80
N ASN A 306 -0.94 -19.63 -21.73
CA ASN A 306 -1.24 -20.30 -22.98
C ASN A 306 -0.61 -21.70 -22.99
N ARG A 307 -1.43 -22.71 -22.82
CA ARG A 307 -1.02 -24.13 -22.80
C ARG A 307 -1.07 -24.78 -24.18
N THR A 308 -1.45 -24.03 -25.20
CA THR A 308 -1.60 -24.55 -26.57
C THR A 308 -0.29 -24.42 -27.34
N ASN A 309 -0.21 -25.12 -28.47
CA ASN A 309 0.94 -25.07 -29.39
C ASN A 309 0.87 -23.89 -30.37
N VAL A 310 -0.14 -23.01 -30.22
CA VAL A 310 -0.34 -21.85 -31.10
C VAL A 310 -0.51 -20.59 -30.26
N ILE A 311 -0.29 -19.43 -30.89
CA ILE A 311 -0.56 -18.13 -30.27
C ILE A 311 -2.07 -18.04 -29.98
N ASP A 312 -2.44 -17.63 -28.78
CA ASP A 312 -3.83 -17.49 -28.38
C ASP A 312 -4.50 -16.23 -28.95
N ALA A 313 -5.81 -16.09 -28.72
CA ALA A 313 -6.59 -14.92 -29.17
C ALA A 313 -6.12 -13.58 -28.56
N ASN A 314 -5.28 -13.61 -27.51
CA ASN A 314 -4.73 -12.45 -26.84
C ASN A 314 -3.26 -12.21 -27.20
N ASN A 315 -2.76 -12.82 -28.27
CA ASN A 315 -1.37 -12.78 -28.72
C ASN A 315 -0.35 -13.35 -27.73
N LEU A 316 -0.79 -14.19 -26.78
CA LEU A 316 0.14 -14.87 -25.88
C LEU A 316 0.79 -16.05 -26.63
N PRO A 317 2.15 -16.09 -26.70
CA PRO A 317 2.85 -17.16 -27.39
C PRO A 317 2.52 -18.55 -26.82
N SER A 318 2.76 -19.58 -27.64
CA SER A 318 2.62 -20.98 -27.21
C SER A 318 3.50 -21.26 -25.99
N HIS A 319 2.97 -22.04 -25.03
CA HIS A 319 3.71 -22.48 -23.83
C HIS A 319 4.36 -21.33 -23.05
N SER A 320 3.68 -20.18 -22.95
CA SER A 320 4.11 -19.02 -22.19
C SER A 320 3.03 -18.58 -21.22
N PHE A 321 3.41 -17.70 -20.27
CA PHE A 321 2.45 -17.05 -19.41
C PHE A 321 2.76 -15.55 -19.30
N GLU A 322 1.71 -14.79 -19.09
CA GLU A 322 1.77 -13.35 -18.81
C GLU A 322 1.33 -13.09 -17.37
N THR A 323 2.17 -12.41 -16.63
CA THR A 323 1.84 -11.91 -15.30
C THR A 323 1.50 -10.43 -15.39
N VAL A 324 0.32 -10.03 -14.98
CA VAL A 324 -0.12 -8.63 -14.93
C VAL A 324 -0.09 -8.20 -13.48
N VAL A 325 0.75 -7.20 -13.13
CA VAL A 325 1.02 -6.79 -11.76
C VAL A 325 0.72 -5.31 -11.56
N SER A 326 -0.06 -4.99 -10.55
CA SER A 326 -0.33 -3.61 -10.12
C SER A 326 0.44 -3.30 -8.84
N GLY A 327 1.23 -2.24 -8.85
CA GLY A 327 2.11 -1.86 -7.75
C GLY A 327 3.46 -2.59 -7.74
N GLY A 328 4.30 -2.26 -6.78
CA GLY A 328 5.66 -2.77 -6.66
C GLY A 328 6.62 -2.21 -7.70
N SER A 329 7.91 -2.19 -7.41
CA SER A 329 8.93 -1.77 -8.38
C SER A 329 9.12 -2.82 -9.48
N ASP A 330 9.45 -2.38 -10.70
CA ASP A 330 9.64 -3.28 -11.84
C ASP A 330 10.74 -4.32 -11.57
N GLN A 331 11.82 -3.91 -10.93
CA GLN A 331 12.92 -4.81 -10.59
C GLN A 331 12.49 -5.87 -9.56
N ALA A 332 11.87 -5.47 -8.46
CA ALA A 332 11.43 -6.41 -7.42
C ALA A 332 10.40 -7.43 -7.94
N VAL A 333 9.48 -6.98 -8.81
CA VAL A 333 8.51 -7.87 -9.47
C VAL A 333 9.22 -8.85 -10.40
N ALA A 334 10.18 -8.37 -11.21
CA ALA A 334 10.91 -9.21 -12.16
C ALA A 334 11.80 -10.24 -11.45
N ASP A 335 12.53 -9.82 -10.40
CA ASP A 335 13.40 -10.70 -9.61
C ASP A 335 12.55 -11.82 -8.96
N LYS A 336 11.42 -11.47 -8.34
CA LYS A 336 10.52 -12.46 -7.74
C LYS A 336 9.87 -13.37 -8.78
N LEU A 337 9.42 -12.81 -9.90
CA LEU A 337 8.83 -13.60 -10.98
C LEU A 337 9.83 -14.58 -11.58
N PHE A 338 11.10 -14.15 -11.73
CA PHE A 338 12.17 -15.01 -12.23
C PHE A 338 12.47 -16.17 -11.27
N GLU A 339 12.50 -15.89 -9.96
CA GLU A 339 12.70 -16.89 -8.90
C GLU A 339 11.62 -17.98 -8.92
N VAL A 340 10.34 -17.59 -9.12
CA VAL A 340 9.19 -18.50 -8.96
C VAL A 340 8.70 -19.11 -10.27
N LYS A 341 9.17 -18.64 -11.43
CA LYS A 341 8.75 -19.17 -12.73
C LYS A 341 9.23 -20.61 -12.94
N PRO A 342 8.47 -21.45 -13.68
CA PRO A 342 8.97 -22.75 -14.10
C PRO A 342 10.19 -22.64 -15.00
N ALA A 343 11.17 -23.53 -14.85
CA ALA A 343 12.28 -23.64 -15.77
C ALA A 343 11.79 -23.98 -17.20
N GLY A 344 12.36 -23.31 -18.19
CA GLY A 344 12.02 -23.54 -19.60
C GLY A 344 10.72 -22.92 -20.10
N ILE A 345 9.98 -22.19 -19.24
CA ILE A 345 8.79 -21.43 -19.64
C ILE A 345 9.16 -19.94 -19.74
N GLU A 346 8.84 -19.33 -20.89
CA GLU A 346 9.07 -17.91 -21.10
C GLU A 346 7.97 -17.07 -20.46
N THR A 347 8.39 -15.95 -19.88
CA THR A 347 7.51 -14.90 -19.38
C THR A 347 7.18 -13.94 -20.53
N TYR A 348 5.93 -13.50 -20.62
CA TYR A 348 5.45 -12.58 -21.64
C TYR A 348 4.92 -11.29 -21.00
N GLY A 349 5.02 -10.16 -21.70
CA GLY A 349 4.49 -8.87 -21.24
C GLY A 349 5.14 -7.68 -21.95
N ASN A 350 4.58 -6.51 -21.67
CA ASN A 350 5.02 -5.23 -22.26
C ASN A 350 6.12 -4.51 -21.44
N THR A 351 6.37 -4.95 -20.23
CA THR A 351 7.48 -4.48 -19.38
C THR A 351 8.60 -5.53 -19.42
N SER A 352 9.82 -5.13 -19.72
CA SER A 352 10.98 -6.01 -19.86
C SER A 352 12.08 -5.55 -18.91
N VAL A 353 12.51 -6.45 -18.01
CA VAL A 353 13.53 -6.18 -17.00
C VAL A 353 14.62 -7.22 -17.07
N GLN A 354 15.87 -6.80 -16.87
CA GLN A 354 17.00 -7.70 -16.78
C GLN A 354 17.17 -8.18 -15.33
N VAL A 355 17.27 -9.50 -15.19
CA VAL A 355 17.47 -10.17 -13.89
C VAL A 355 18.74 -10.99 -13.96
N LEU A 356 19.55 -10.95 -12.91
CA LEU A 356 20.75 -11.76 -12.82
C LEU A 356 20.37 -13.17 -12.36
N ASP A 357 20.76 -14.20 -13.10
CA ASP A 357 20.55 -15.59 -12.68
C ASP A 357 21.64 -16.07 -11.70
N GLU A 358 21.47 -17.28 -11.18
CA GLU A 358 22.40 -17.88 -10.22
C GLU A 358 23.83 -18.08 -10.78
N ASN A 359 23.99 -18.12 -12.11
CA ASN A 359 25.27 -18.25 -12.78
C ASN A 359 25.96 -16.91 -13.07
N GLY A 360 25.27 -15.79 -12.82
CA GLY A 360 25.72 -14.44 -13.11
C GLY A 360 25.40 -13.98 -14.53
N ASP A 361 24.53 -14.71 -15.27
CA ASP A 361 24.08 -14.31 -16.60
C ASP A 361 22.81 -13.44 -16.53
N MET A 362 22.73 -12.43 -17.41
CA MET A 362 21.58 -11.55 -17.51
C MET A 362 20.44 -12.21 -18.27
N GLN A 363 19.33 -12.43 -17.59
CA GLN A 363 18.11 -13.02 -18.15
C GLN A 363 17.04 -11.95 -18.30
N THR A 364 16.25 -12.04 -19.38
CA THR A 364 15.14 -11.12 -19.59
C THR A 364 13.86 -11.67 -18.98
N CYS A 365 13.35 -11.00 -17.97
CA CYS A 365 12.04 -11.28 -17.40
C CYS A 365 11.02 -10.27 -17.93
N ARG A 366 9.84 -10.76 -18.37
CA ARG A 366 8.77 -9.92 -18.92
C ARG A 366 7.48 -10.09 -18.11
N PHE A 367 6.79 -8.98 -17.93
CA PHE A 367 5.45 -8.95 -17.33
C PHE A 367 4.68 -7.74 -17.84
N SER A 368 3.43 -7.57 -17.45
CA SER A 368 2.63 -6.42 -17.87
C SER A 368 2.16 -5.60 -16.67
N ARG A 369 2.02 -4.30 -16.89
CA ARG A 369 1.30 -3.40 -15.99
C ARG A 369 -0.14 -3.23 -16.48
N PRO A 370 -1.15 -3.27 -15.59
CA PRO A 370 -2.52 -3.07 -16.03
C PRO A 370 -2.77 -1.63 -16.47
N ALA A 371 -3.54 -1.46 -17.52
CA ALA A 371 -4.05 -0.15 -17.90
C ALA A 371 -5.14 0.28 -16.89
N SER A 372 -4.95 1.43 -16.24
CA SER A 372 -5.95 1.96 -15.32
C SER A 372 -7.17 2.46 -16.06
N LYS A 373 -8.35 2.02 -15.63
CA LYS A 373 -9.66 2.51 -16.06
C LYS A 373 -10.36 3.16 -14.86
N TYR A 374 -10.76 4.38 -15.00
CA TYR A 374 -11.30 5.16 -13.89
C TYR A 374 -12.79 4.93 -13.75
N ALA A 375 -13.17 4.23 -12.67
CA ALA A 375 -14.55 3.91 -12.37
C ALA A 375 -15.24 5.06 -11.61
N TRP A 376 -16.42 5.40 -12.05
CA TRP A 376 -17.31 6.39 -11.44
C TRP A 376 -18.56 5.69 -10.97
N ILE A 377 -18.95 5.91 -9.73
CA ILE A 377 -20.16 5.32 -9.15
C ILE A 377 -21.07 6.44 -8.66
N ARG A 378 -22.34 6.38 -9.06
CA ARG A 378 -23.38 7.24 -8.53
C ARG A 378 -24.42 6.41 -7.81
N VAL A 379 -24.61 6.69 -6.52
CA VAL A 379 -25.62 6.07 -5.68
C VAL A 379 -26.73 7.09 -5.45
N THR A 380 -27.92 6.81 -5.91
CA THR A 380 -29.11 7.65 -5.68
C THR A 380 -29.98 6.97 -4.64
N ILE A 381 -30.31 7.66 -3.57
CA ILE A 381 -31.24 7.18 -2.54
C ILE A 381 -32.65 7.48 -3.01
N ASN A 382 -33.45 6.43 -3.21
CA ASN A 382 -34.83 6.55 -3.73
C ASN A 382 -35.88 6.49 -2.61
N LEU A 383 -35.56 5.79 -1.52
CA LEU A 383 -36.47 5.58 -0.40
C LEU A 383 -35.66 5.40 0.89
N LEU A 384 -36.16 5.98 1.99
CA LEU A 384 -35.64 5.75 3.35
C LEU A 384 -36.48 4.68 4.03
N ASP A 385 -35.86 3.90 4.90
CA ASP A 385 -36.57 3.02 5.83
C ASP A 385 -37.16 3.88 6.96
N LEU A 386 -38.45 3.77 7.18
CA LEU A 386 -39.14 4.55 8.20
C LEU A 386 -38.98 3.96 9.63
N GLU A 387 -38.50 2.73 9.72
CA GLU A 387 -38.30 2.02 11.00
C GLU A 387 -36.86 2.24 11.53
N GLU A 388 -35.91 2.61 10.70
CA GLU A 388 -34.52 2.86 11.06
C GLU A 388 -34.10 4.31 10.74
N ALA A 389 -33.37 4.92 11.69
CA ALA A 389 -32.86 6.28 11.50
C ALA A 389 -31.61 6.27 10.61
N LEU A 390 -31.61 7.07 9.56
CA LEU A 390 -30.45 7.26 8.71
C LEU A 390 -29.33 7.98 9.47
N ASN A 391 -28.12 7.44 9.43
CA ASN A 391 -26.92 8.06 10.03
C ASN A 391 -26.69 9.45 9.37
N PRO A 392 -26.47 10.53 10.12
CA PRO A 392 -26.14 11.85 9.56
C PRO A 392 -24.94 11.86 8.58
N GLU A 393 -23.99 10.94 8.79
CA GLU A 393 -22.79 10.80 7.92
C GLU A 393 -22.96 9.75 6.81
N TYR A 394 -24.19 9.41 6.46
CA TYR A 394 -24.48 8.35 5.48
C TYR A 394 -23.74 8.54 4.12
N VAL A 395 -23.53 9.77 3.68
CA VAL A 395 -22.82 10.07 2.42
C VAL A 395 -21.38 9.55 2.47
N THR A 396 -20.69 9.82 3.56
CA THR A 396 -19.30 9.38 3.77
C THR A 396 -19.23 7.86 3.94
N THR A 397 -20.17 7.30 4.70
CA THR A 397 -20.27 5.85 4.94
C THR A 397 -20.51 5.09 3.64
N ILE A 398 -21.46 5.53 2.81
CA ILE A 398 -21.73 4.93 1.50
C ILE A 398 -20.51 5.05 0.58
N LYS A 399 -19.86 6.22 0.52
CA LYS A 399 -18.66 6.40 -0.30
C LYS A 399 -17.53 5.45 0.10
N ASN A 400 -17.32 5.28 1.40
CA ASN A 400 -16.29 4.36 1.91
C ASN A 400 -16.65 2.90 1.63
N ALA A 401 -17.90 2.49 1.77
CA ALA A 401 -18.36 1.15 1.45
C ALA A 401 -18.15 0.83 -0.04
N VAL A 402 -18.53 1.76 -0.92
CA VAL A 402 -18.33 1.65 -2.37
C VAL A 402 -16.84 1.59 -2.71
N LEU A 403 -16.01 2.42 -2.09
CA LEU A 403 -14.57 2.44 -2.31
C LEU A 403 -13.91 1.13 -1.86
N THR A 404 -14.24 0.66 -0.67
CA THR A 404 -13.70 -0.59 -0.10
C THR A 404 -14.04 -1.78 -0.98
N TYR A 405 -15.31 -1.92 -1.38
CA TYR A 405 -15.71 -2.97 -2.29
C TYR A 405 -15.07 -2.80 -3.69
N GLY A 406 -15.06 -1.58 -4.23
CA GLY A 406 -14.44 -1.29 -5.52
C GLY A 406 -12.97 -1.68 -5.56
N ASN A 407 -12.22 -1.34 -4.51
CA ASN A 407 -10.80 -1.71 -4.38
C ASN A 407 -10.57 -3.22 -4.14
N SER A 408 -11.59 -4.01 -3.87
CA SER A 408 -11.48 -5.47 -3.85
C SER A 408 -11.58 -6.11 -5.25
N ILE A 409 -11.97 -5.35 -6.27
CA ILE A 409 -12.09 -5.80 -7.65
C ILE A 409 -10.70 -5.83 -8.28
N GLY A 410 -10.21 -7.02 -8.60
CA GLY A 410 -8.87 -7.21 -9.16
C GLY A 410 -8.79 -6.97 -10.67
N ILE A 411 -7.58 -7.16 -11.21
CA ILE A 411 -7.25 -7.01 -12.64
C ILE A 411 -8.15 -7.92 -13.50
N GLY A 412 -8.67 -7.38 -14.61
CA GLY A 412 -9.49 -8.11 -15.58
C GLY A 412 -10.85 -8.59 -15.03
N LYS A 413 -11.35 -7.93 -13.99
CA LYS A 413 -12.66 -8.27 -13.40
C LYS A 413 -13.67 -7.18 -13.69
N ASP A 414 -14.83 -7.60 -14.21
CA ASP A 414 -15.93 -6.71 -14.52
C ASP A 414 -16.48 -6.02 -13.27
N VAL A 415 -16.88 -4.75 -13.43
CA VAL A 415 -17.57 -3.99 -12.40
C VAL A 415 -19.06 -4.35 -12.47
N ILE A 416 -19.48 -5.22 -11.54
CA ILE A 416 -20.86 -5.71 -11.46
C ILE A 416 -21.63 -4.82 -10.49
N ILE A 417 -22.54 -3.99 -11.01
CA ILE A 417 -23.28 -2.98 -10.25
C ILE A 417 -24.04 -3.58 -9.07
N GLN A 418 -24.70 -4.71 -9.29
CA GLN A 418 -25.53 -5.38 -8.26
C GLN A 418 -24.73 -5.78 -7.01
N ARG A 419 -23.43 -5.97 -7.13
CA ARG A 419 -22.59 -6.34 -6.00
C ARG A 419 -22.28 -5.20 -5.04
N PHE A 420 -22.53 -3.95 -5.44
CA PHE A 420 -22.39 -2.80 -4.56
C PHE A 420 -23.55 -2.65 -3.57
N PHE A 421 -24.70 -3.24 -3.86
CA PHE A 421 -25.88 -3.13 -2.98
C PHE A 421 -25.63 -3.70 -1.58
N GLY A 422 -25.03 -4.89 -1.47
CA GLY A 422 -24.74 -5.53 -0.19
C GLY A 422 -23.91 -4.63 0.75
N PRO A 423 -22.68 -4.25 0.36
CA PRO A 423 -21.83 -3.35 1.17
C PRO A 423 -22.47 -2.02 1.53
N ILE A 424 -23.30 -1.44 0.64
CA ILE A 424 -23.99 -0.17 0.90
C ILE A 424 -25.06 -0.36 1.98
N TYR A 425 -25.93 -1.38 1.87
CA TYR A 425 -26.97 -1.66 2.87
C TYR A 425 -26.40 -2.09 4.21
N GLU A 426 -25.34 -2.91 4.23
CA GLU A 426 -24.67 -3.34 5.47
C GLU A 426 -24.04 -2.15 6.21
N SER A 427 -23.46 -1.21 5.49
CA SER A 427 -22.79 -0.06 6.10
C SER A 427 -23.72 1.07 6.52
N THR A 428 -24.92 1.12 5.95
CA THR A 428 -25.84 2.25 6.11
C THR A 428 -27.27 1.75 6.35
N PRO A 429 -27.61 1.34 7.59
CA PRO A 429 -29.00 1.08 7.99
C PRO A 429 -29.88 2.32 7.75
N GLY A 430 -31.16 2.12 7.51
CA GLY A 430 -32.12 3.19 7.24
C GLY A 430 -32.31 3.51 5.75
N LEU A 431 -31.65 2.77 4.85
CA LEU A 431 -31.88 2.86 3.41
C LEU A 431 -33.00 1.90 2.99
N GLY A 432 -34.13 2.43 2.51
CA GLY A 432 -35.25 1.63 1.98
C GLY A 432 -35.07 1.25 0.51
N GLY A 433 -34.43 2.10 -0.30
CA GLY A 433 -34.21 1.84 -1.71
C GLY A 433 -33.12 2.72 -2.31
N ILE A 434 -32.25 2.12 -3.13
CA ILE A 434 -31.18 2.83 -3.83
C ILE A 434 -31.12 2.44 -5.31
N THR A 435 -30.57 3.32 -6.13
CA THR A 435 -30.15 3.03 -7.49
C THR A 435 -28.64 3.25 -7.58
N VAL A 436 -27.94 2.28 -8.12
CA VAL A 436 -26.50 2.38 -8.37
C VAL A 436 -26.26 2.42 -9.87
N GLU A 437 -25.55 3.45 -10.31
CA GLU A 437 -25.13 3.64 -11.69
C GLU A 437 -23.61 3.69 -11.75
N ALA A 438 -23.04 3.18 -12.81
CA ALA A 438 -21.59 3.18 -13.01
C ALA A 438 -21.23 3.79 -14.38
N ALA A 439 -20.05 4.36 -14.44
CA ALA A 439 -19.40 4.78 -15.66
C ALA A 439 -17.91 4.44 -15.60
N ILE A 440 -17.27 4.35 -16.76
CA ILE A 440 -15.83 4.18 -16.86
C ILE A 440 -15.25 5.17 -17.85
N THR A 441 -14.09 5.72 -17.51
CA THR A 441 -13.39 6.69 -18.36
C THR A 441 -11.92 6.30 -18.51
N ALA A 442 -11.27 6.80 -19.55
CA ALA A 442 -9.86 6.59 -19.79
C ALA A 442 -8.99 7.49 -18.90
N SER A 443 -9.52 8.64 -18.49
CA SER A 443 -8.84 9.61 -17.63
C SER A 443 -9.71 9.96 -16.42
N PRO A 444 -9.11 10.27 -15.25
CA PRO A 444 -9.86 10.65 -14.05
C PRO A 444 -10.53 12.02 -14.12
N ILE A 445 -10.29 12.78 -15.20
CA ILE A 445 -10.88 14.10 -15.45
C ILE A 445 -11.98 14.09 -16.50
N ASP A 446 -12.18 12.96 -17.18
CA ASP A 446 -13.22 12.83 -18.19
C ASP A 446 -14.61 12.93 -17.55
N THR A 447 -15.57 13.42 -18.32
CA THR A 447 -16.97 13.48 -17.89
C THR A 447 -17.60 12.09 -18.00
N PRO A 448 -18.08 11.49 -16.88
CA PRO A 448 -18.66 10.16 -16.93
C PRO A 448 -20.05 10.14 -17.55
N THR A 449 -20.35 9.13 -18.35
CA THR A 449 -21.71 8.80 -18.81
C THR A 449 -22.21 7.61 -18.02
N TYR A 450 -23.08 7.85 -17.05
CA TYR A 450 -23.59 6.82 -16.14
C TYR A 450 -24.62 5.91 -16.82
N ALA A 451 -24.52 4.62 -16.48
CA ALA A 451 -25.47 3.59 -16.91
C ALA A 451 -25.72 2.60 -15.76
N THR A 452 -26.85 1.90 -15.82
CA THR A 452 -27.23 0.82 -14.90
C THR A 452 -26.75 -0.57 -15.34
N THR A 453 -25.91 -0.61 -16.38
CA THR A 453 -25.33 -1.83 -16.93
C THR A 453 -23.95 -2.11 -16.36
N ASN A 454 -23.60 -3.39 -16.20
CA ASN A 454 -22.29 -3.79 -15.78
C ASN A 454 -21.20 -3.32 -16.76
N ILE A 455 -20.02 -3.00 -16.23
CA ILE A 455 -18.89 -2.54 -17.02
C ILE A 455 -17.94 -3.70 -17.25
N VAL A 456 -17.66 -4.00 -18.50
CA VAL A 456 -16.68 -5.02 -18.89
C VAL A 456 -15.28 -4.42 -18.81
N ILE A 457 -14.37 -5.11 -18.14
CA ILE A 457 -12.96 -4.75 -17.97
C ILE A 457 -12.11 -5.77 -18.73
N ALA A 458 -11.26 -5.30 -19.63
CA ALA A 458 -10.38 -6.19 -20.38
C ALA A 458 -9.33 -6.86 -19.45
N ARG A 459 -8.78 -8.00 -19.87
CA ARG A 459 -7.91 -8.86 -19.03
C ARG A 459 -6.67 -8.15 -18.46
N ALA A 460 -6.14 -7.15 -19.15
CA ALA A 460 -5.00 -6.36 -18.72
C ALA A 460 -5.39 -4.95 -18.24
N GLU A 461 -6.63 -4.76 -17.83
CA GLU A 461 -7.13 -3.50 -17.28
C GLU A 461 -7.48 -3.65 -15.80
N LEU A 462 -7.38 -2.56 -15.06
CA LEU A 462 -7.76 -2.47 -13.65
C LEU A 462 -8.74 -1.30 -13.47
N ALA A 463 -9.91 -1.59 -12.91
CA ALA A 463 -10.86 -0.56 -12.51
C ALA A 463 -10.33 0.16 -11.25
N SER A 464 -10.03 1.44 -11.38
CA SER A 464 -9.53 2.29 -10.29
C SER A 464 -10.68 3.10 -9.70
N PHE A 465 -10.91 2.96 -8.41
CA PHE A 465 -11.91 3.69 -7.65
C PHE A 465 -11.26 4.84 -6.87
N GLY A 466 -12.03 5.89 -6.58
CA GLY A 466 -11.56 7.01 -5.77
C GLY A 466 -12.74 7.79 -5.20
N LEU A 467 -12.59 8.32 -3.99
CA LEU A 467 -13.66 9.04 -3.28
C LEU A 467 -14.25 10.20 -4.07
N THR A 468 -13.44 10.88 -4.89
CA THR A 468 -13.89 11.99 -5.75
C THR A 468 -14.75 11.55 -6.92
N ARG A 469 -14.69 10.27 -7.29
CA ARG A 469 -15.46 9.65 -8.38
C ARG A 469 -16.68 8.87 -7.87
N ILE A 470 -16.96 8.95 -6.57
CA ILE A 470 -18.14 8.34 -5.95
C ILE A 470 -19.08 9.48 -5.55
N THR A 471 -20.26 9.53 -6.16
CA THR A 471 -21.29 10.55 -5.89
C THR A 471 -22.47 9.88 -5.21
N VAL A 472 -22.92 10.45 -4.11
CA VAL A 472 -24.16 10.05 -3.44
C VAL A 472 -25.15 11.18 -3.60
N VAL A 473 -26.31 10.86 -4.17
CA VAL A 473 -27.43 11.78 -4.35
C VAL A 473 -28.48 11.40 -3.32
N GLY A 474 -28.69 12.27 -2.35
CA GLY A 474 -29.66 12.06 -1.28
C GLY A 474 -31.08 12.43 -1.69
N VAL A 475 -32.02 11.98 -0.86
CA VAL A 475 -33.43 12.42 -0.88
C VAL A 475 -33.53 13.87 -0.42
#